data_b0c09ab11bd12e823cbc92cc510bdca2
#
_entry.id   b0c09ab11bd12e823cbc92cc510bdca2
#
_cell.length_a   1.000
_cell.length_b   1.000
_cell.length_c   1.000
_cell.angle_alpha   90.00
_cell.angle_beta   90.00
_cell.angle_gamma   90.00
#
_symmetry.space_group_name_H-M   'P 1'
#
loop_
_entity.id
_entity.type
_entity.pdbx_description
1 polymer ?
#
loop_
_entity_poly.entity_id
_entity_poly.type
_entity_poly.pdbx_seq_one_letter_code
_entity_poly.pdbx_strand_id
1 'polypeptide(L)'
;MAEIRHAPETAMTPAASETAPPSATPTPSGGTVADDEIRRFAAIAGEWWDTEGKFRPLHQMGPARLTFIRDHLAAHFGRDPLAPRPLDGLRVLDIGCGGGLLCEPLCRLGATVTGIDAGKEAIEVARTHAQEVGLDIDYRHQPPEDLAGGTETYDVVLTMEVVEHVADLGAFLAAAAGLLRPEGAMVLSTLNRTLKSLALAKVGAEYLLRWVPPGTHDWRKFRRPSELGRLLRPLGLEIDALKGVVYRPLDDSWELADDLDVNYMVFARKKTGS
;
A
#
# COMPACT_ATOMS: atom_id res chain seq x y z
N MET A 1 34.14 77.35 50.26
CA MET A 1 33.40 77.62 49.03
C MET A 1 33.94 76.64 47.98
N ALA A 2 33.24 75.54 47.74
CA ALA A 2 33.56 74.57 46.70
C ALA A 2 32.23 74.13 46.04
N GLU A 3 32.11 74.43 44.76
CA GLU A 3 31.00 74.16 43.91
C GLU A 3 30.91 72.68 43.62
N ILE A 4 29.79 72.10 43.88
CA ILE A 4 29.43 70.71 43.50
C ILE A 4 28.85 70.76 42.09
N ARG A 5 29.56 70.21 41.12
CA ARG A 5 29.04 69.95 39.73
C ARG A 5 28.28 68.64 39.67
N HIS A 6 27.04 68.76 39.29
CA HIS A 6 26.22 67.62 38.95
C HIS A 6 26.66 66.95 37.62
N ALA A 7 26.85 65.63 37.62
CA ALA A 7 26.98 64.78 36.43
C ALA A 7 25.63 64.40 35.89
N PRO A 8 25.45 64.27 34.56
CA PRO A 8 24.18 63.90 34.01
C PRO A 8 23.95 62.36 34.11
N GLU A 9 22.72 62.01 34.46
CA GLU A 9 22.17 60.71 34.57
C GLU A 9 22.05 60.07 33.16
N THR A 10 22.70 58.90 32.94
CA THR A 10 22.65 58.14 31.70
C THR A 10 21.38 57.30 31.69
N ALA A 11 20.45 57.65 30.82
CA ALA A 11 19.23 56.88 30.60
C ALA A 11 19.53 55.47 30.04
N MET A 12 19.17 54.44 30.77
CA MET A 12 19.17 53.05 30.32
C MET A 12 18.04 52.81 29.31
N THR A 13 18.40 52.51 28.08
CA THR A 13 17.48 52.00 27.04
C THR A 13 17.11 50.56 27.39
N PRO A 14 15.82 50.17 27.41
CA PRO A 14 15.45 48.78 27.61
C PRO A 14 15.78 47.94 26.36
N ALA A 15 16.43 46.80 26.60
CA ALA A 15 16.76 45.81 25.58
C ALA A 15 15.45 45.28 24.88
N ALA A 16 15.47 45.34 23.56
CA ALA A 16 14.43 44.74 22.73
C ALA A 16 14.39 43.21 22.96
N SER A 17 13.24 42.70 23.33
CA SER A 17 12.98 41.27 23.42
C SER A 17 12.97 40.68 22.01
N GLU A 18 13.97 39.86 21.73
CA GLU A 18 14.06 39.06 20.52
C GLU A 18 12.94 37.99 20.53
N THR A 19 11.86 38.27 19.81
CA THR A 19 10.82 37.29 19.59
C THR A 19 11.35 36.20 18.66
N ALA A 20 11.46 34.97 19.17
CA ALA A 20 11.79 33.80 18.39
C ALA A 20 10.79 33.65 17.22
N PRO A 21 11.24 33.24 16.02
CA PRO A 21 10.34 33.04 14.90
C PRO A 21 9.33 31.92 15.24
N PRO A 22 8.08 32.01 14.76
CA PRO A 22 7.08 30.96 14.97
C PRO A 22 7.59 29.67 14.38
N SER A 23 7.52 28.60 15.17
CA SER A 23 7.82 27.23 14.73
C SER A 23 6.98 26.94 13.48
N ALA A 24 7.65 26.64 12.39
CA ALA A 24 6.98 26.22 11.15
C ALA A 24 6.18 24.94 11.45
N THR A 25 4.87 25.08 11.39
CA THR A 25 3.96 23.92 11.34
C THR A 25 4.39 23.07 10.14
N PRO A 26 4.65 21.76 10.28
CA PRO A 26 4.99 20.95 9.13
C PRO A 26 3.81 21.00 8.14
N THR A 27 4.09 21.44 6.93
CA THR A 27 3.15 21.36 5.79
C THR A 27 2.81 19.88 5.63
N PRO A 28 1.53 19.46 5.64
CA PRO A 28 1.20 18.07 5.38
C PRO A 28 1.73 17.71 3.97
N SER A 29 2.57 16.69 3.88
CA SER A 29 2.94 16.06 2.62
C SER A 29 1.62 15.67 1.93
N GLY A 30 1.37 16.13 0.71
CA GLY A 30 0.08 16.00 0.02
C GLY A 30 -0.27 14.58 -0.45
N GLY A 31 0.29 13.55 0.15
CA GLY A 31 0.03 12.14 -0.15
C GLY A 31 -1.10 11.55 0.71
N THR A 32 -1.80 10.55 0.19
CA THR A 32 -2.89 9.82 0.89
C THR A 32 -2.37 8.86 1.95
N VAL A 33 -1.07 8.59 2.02
CA VAL A 33 -0.44 7.67 2.99
C VAL A 33 -0.04 8.42 4.26
N ALA A 34 -0.26 7.78 5.42
CA ALA A 34 0.08 8.36 6.72
C ALA A 34 1.59 8.22 7.03
N ASP A 35 2.26 9.30 7.43
CA ASP A 35 3.72 9.34 7.70
C ASP A 35 4.17 8.37 8.80
N ASP A 36 3.31 8.06 9.77
CA ASP A 36 3.61 7.10 10.84
C ASP A 36 3.62 5.65 10.33
N GLU A 37 2.76 5.33 9.37
CA GLU A 37 2.78 4.03 8.69
C GLU A 37 4.07 3.86 7.87
N ILE A 38 4.46 4.87 7.09
CA ILE A 38 5.72 4.85 6.33
C ILE A 38 6.90 4.55 7.25
N ARG A 39 7.01 5.29 8.38
CA ARG A 39 8.11 5.07 9.35
C ARG A 39 8.09 3.68 9.97
N ARG A 40 6.91 3.11 10.22
CA ARG A 40 6.76 1.77 10.78
C ARG A 40 7.29 0.71 9.82
N PHE A 41 6.90 0.76 8.55
CA PHE A 41 7.37 -0.18 7.53
C PHE A 41 8.86 0.00 7.20
N ALA A 42 9.35 1.23 7.17
CA ALA A 42 10.78 1.53 6.97
C ALA A 42 11.67 0.84 8.03
N ALA A 43 11.24 0.82 9.29
CA ALA A 43 12.00 0.20 10.38
C ALA A 43 12.20 -1.31 10.25
N ILE A 44 11.40 -1.99 9.42
CA ILE A 44 11.47 -3.44 9.21
C ILE A 44 11.75 -3.82 7.75
N ALA A 45 12.05 -2.83 6.89
CA ALA A 45 12.21 -3.05 5.45
C ALA A 45 13.29 -4.08 5.09
N GLY A 46 14.37 -4.17 5.87
CA GLY A 46 15.42 -5.19 5.65
C GLY A 46 14.97 -6.64 5.78
N GLU A 47 13.77 -6.89 6.36
CA GLU A 47 13.25 -8.24 6.58
C GLU A 47 12.27 -8.70 5.48
N TRP A 48 12.03 -7.89 4.41
CA TRP A 48 11.04 -8.21 3.38
C TRP A 48 11.19 -9.61 2.75
N TRP A 49 12.43 -10.06 2.56
CA TRP A 49 12.73 -11.36 1.95
C TRP A 49 13.10 -12.45 2.95
N ASP A 50 13.05 -12.16 4.26
CA ASP A 50 13.16 -13.17 5.30
C ASP A 50 11.83 -13.93 5.45
N THR A 51 11.81 -15.17 4.97
CA THR A 51 10.62 -16.04 5.01
C THR A 51 10.18 -16.44 6.41
N GLU A 52 11.06 -16.31 7.41
CA GLU A 52 10.78 -16.57 8.82
C GLU A 52 10.61 -15.27 9.63
N GLY A 53 10.84 -14.11 9.00
CA GLY A 53 10.75 -12.79 9.59
C GLY A 53 9.32 -12.26 9.74
N LYS A 54 9.21 -10.95 9.94
CA LYS A 54 7.92 -10.25 10.15
C LYS A 54 6.98 -10.31 8.95
N PHE A 55 7.52 -10.54 7.74
CA PHE A 55 6.73 -10.67 6.51
C PHE A 55 6.39 -12.12 6.14
N ARG A 56 6.70 -13.10 7.00
CA ARG A 56 6.34 -14.51 6.80
C ARG A 56 4.88 -14.72 6.37
N PRO A 57 3.85 -14.07 6.98
CA PRO A 57 2.47 -14.24 6.53
C PRO A 57 2.25 -13.82 5.08
N LEU A 58 2.94 -12.76 4.60
CA LEU A 58 2.84 -12.32 3.21
C LEU A 58 3.47 -13.33 2.25
N HIS A 59 4.61 -13.94 2.63
CA HIS A 59 5.22 -15.03 1.86
C HIS A 59 4.28 -16.23 1.77
N GLN A 60 3.69 -16.64 2.88
CA GLN A 60 2.77 -17.78 2.92
C GLN A 60 1.47 -17.54 2.14
N MET A 61 0.94 -16.30 2.15
CA MET A 61 -0.23 -15.91 1.35
C MET A 61 0.09 -15.74 -0.13
N GLY A 62 1.35 -15.55 -0.48
CA GLY A 62 1.81 -15.26 -1.85
C GLY A 62 1.22 -16.19 -2.91
N PRO A 63 1.30 -17.54 -2.77
CA PRO A 63 0.76 -18.48 -3.75
C PRO A 63 -0.76 -18.33 -3.99
N ALA A 64 -1.55 -18.15 -2.92
CA ALA A 64 -3.00 -17.97 -3.02
C ALA A 64 -3.35 -16.66 -3.72
N ARG A 65 -2.66 -15.56 -3.36
CA ARG A 65 -2.82 -14.25 -3.99
C ARG A 65 -2.47 -14.30 -5.47
N LEU A 66 -1.32 -14.88 -5.81
CA LEU A 66 -0.85 -14.99 -7.18
C LEU A 66 -1.80 -15.81 -8.03
N THR A 67 -2.36 -16.91 -7.49
CA THR A 67 -3.37 -17.73 -8.16
C THR A 67 -4.62 -16.91 -8.48
N PHE A 68 -5.17 -16.17 -7.50
CA PHE A 68 -6.32 -15.32 -7.72
C PHE A 68 -6.05 -14.26 -8.80
N ILE A 69 -4.91 -13.55 -8.70
CA ILE A 69 -4.53 -12.49 -9.65
C ILE A 69 -4.38 -13.08 -11.06
N ARG A 70 -3.57 -14.11 -11.20
CA ARG A 70 -3.30 -14.77 -12.48
C ARG A 70 -4.58 -15.25 -13.17
N ASP A 71 -5.42 -16.00 -12.44
CA ASP A 71 -6.58 -16.65 -13.04
C ASP A 71 -7.64 -15.63 -13.47
N HIS A 72 -7.89 -14.60 -12.66
CA HIS A 72 -8.86 -13.55 -13.03
C HIS A 72 -8.33 -12.64 -14.15
N LEU A 73 -7.04 -12.29 -14.13
CA LEU A 73 -6.44 -11.52 -15.21
C LEU A 73 -6.40 -12.30 -16.52
N ALA A 74 -6.00 -13.58 -16.47
CA ALA A 74 -5.99 -14.43 -17.66
C ALA A 74 -7.40 -14.55 -18.27
N ALA A 75 -8.40 -14.81 -17.44
CA ALA A 75 -9.79 -14.87 -17.90
C ALA A 75 -10.27 -13.53 -18.49
N HIS A 76 -9.97 -12.41 -17.83
CA HIS A 76 -10.37 -11.07 -18.28
C HIS A 76 -9.75 -10.68 -19.62
N PHE A 77 -8.48 -11.00 -19.84
CA PHE A 77 -7.76 -10.70 -21.06
C PHE A 77 -7.77 -11.84 -22.10
N GLY A 78 -8.63 -12.84 -21.92
CA GLY A 78 -8.82 -13.95 -22.89
C GLY A 78 -7.58 -14.83 -23.05
N ARG A 79 -6.86 -15.12 -21.97
CA ARG A 79 -5.62 -15.90 -21.96
C ARG A 79 -5.78 -17.21 -21.19
N ASP A 80 -4.89 -18.15 -21.47
CA ASP A 80 -4.79 -19.38 -20.70
C ASP A 80 -3.97 -19.15 -19.42
N PRO A 81 -4.56 -19.29 -18.21
CA PRO A 81 -3.85 -19.12 -16.94
C PRO A 81 -2.73 -20.14 -16.72
N LEU A 82 -2.75 -21.27 -17.44
CA LEU A 82 -1.73 -22.32 -17.35
C LEU A 82 -0.63 -22.17 -18.39
N ALA A 83 -0.71 -21.18 -19.27
CA ALA A 83 0.39 -20.87 -20.20
C ALA A 83 1.67 -20.52 -19.42
N PRO A 84 2.87 -20.75 -19.98
CA PRO A 84 4.13 -20.41 -19.30
C PRO A 84 4.26 -18.91 -18.93
N ARG A 85 3.66 -18.03 -19.71
CA ARG A 85 3.65 -16.58 -19.52
C ARG A 85 2.23 -16.02 -19.71
N PRO A 86 1.30 -16.28 -18.77
CA PRO A 86 -0.12 -15.94 -18.96
C PRO A 86 -0.37 -14.41 -18.96
N LEU A 87 0.56 -13.62 -18.43
CA LEU A 87 0.46 -12.17 -18.34
C LEU A 87 1.38 -11.43 -19.33
N ASP A 88 1.88 -12.13 -20.38
CA ASP A 88 2.83 -11.57 -21.33
C ASP A 88 2.33 -10.27 -21.97
N GLY A 89 3.17 -9.20 -21.92
CA GLY A 89 2.87 -7.89 -22.47
C GLY A 89 1.81 -7.07 -21.72
N LEU A 90 1.21 -7.57 -20.61
CA LEU A 90 0.38 -6.71 -19.76
C LEU A 90 1.25 -5.75 -18.94
N ARG A 91 0.86 -4.48 -18.92
CA ARG A 91 1.46 -3.47 -18.05
C ARG A 91 0.75 -3.49 -16.71
N VAL A 92 1.48 -3.85 -15.67
CA VAL A 92 0.95 -3.99 -14.30
C VAL A 92 1.60 -2.93 -13.41
N LEU A 93 0.76 -2.18 -12.69
CA LEU A 93 1.20 -1.29 -11.61
C LEU A 93 0.84 -1.93 -10.27
N ASP A 94 1.82 -2.09 -9.40
CA ASP A 94 1.63 -2.52 -8.00
C ASP A 94 1.83 -1.33 -7.07
N ILE A 95 0.75 -0.82 -6.49
CA ILE A 95 0.74 0.32 -5.57
C ILE A 95 0.87 -0.18 -4.14
N GLY A 96 1.90 0.31 -3.42
CA GLY A 96 2.29 -0.23 -2.12
C GLY A 96 3.02 -1.56 -2.28
N CYS A 97 3.92 -1.65 -3.27
CA CYS A 97 4.60 -2.90 -3.63
C CYS A 97 5.55 -3.44 -2.55
N GLY A 98 5.88 -2.62 -1.53
CA GLY A 98 6.83 -2.97 -0.48
C GLY A 98 8.16 -3.46 -1.04
N GLY A 99 8.66 -4.59 -0.54
CA GLY A 99 9.89 -5.24 -1.03
C GLY A 99 9.75 -6.02 -2.34
N GLY A 100 8.61 -5.92 -3.05
CA GLY A 100 8.45 -6.52 -4.38
C GLY A 100 7.92 -7.95 -4.41
N LEU A 101 7.36 -8.46 -3.31
CA LEU A 101 6.93 -9.87 -3.17
C LEU A 101 5.91 -10.32 -4.23
N LEU A 102 5.08 -9.41 -4.76
CA LEU A 102 4.16 -9.69 -5.86
C LEU A 102 4.71 -9.24 -7.22
N CYS A 103 5.47 -8.17 -7.27
CA CYS A 103 6.07 -7.68 -8.51
C CYS A 103 6.91 -8.75 -9.21
N GLU A 104 7.76 -9.46 -8.47
CA GLU A 104 8.65 -10.46 -9.06
C GLU A 104 7.92 -11.66 -9.68
N PRO A 105 6.98 -12.35 -8.99
CA PRO A 105 6.26 -13.44 -9.62
C PRO A 105 5.40 -12.97 -10.80
N LEU A 106 4.84 -11.76 -10.77
CA LEU A 106 4.10 -11.19 -11.90
C LEU A 106 5.01 -10.93 -13.11
N CYS A 107 6.22 -10.43 -12.88
CA CYS A 107 7.25 -10.29 -13.92
C CYS A 107 7.62 -11.65 -14.52
N ARG A 108 7.81 -12.69 -13.69
CA ARG A 108 8.06 -14.08 -14.16
C ARG A 108 6.90 -14.65 -14.97
N LEU A 109 5.65 -14.25 -14.67
CA LEU A 109 4.47 -14.61 -15.46
C LEU A 109 4.35 -13.81 -16.77
N GLY A 110 5.28 -12.91 -17.07
CA GLY A 110 5.38 -12.19 -18.33
C GLY A 110 4.91 -10.74 -18.30
N ALA A 111 4.39 -10.24 -17.19
CA ALA A 111 3.98 -8.85 -17.09
C ALA A 111 5.16 -7.88 -17.17
N THR A 112 4.95 -6.70 -17.75
CA THR A 112 5.80 -5.53 -17.56
C THR A 112 5.35 -4.82 -16.29
N VAL A 113 6.17 -4.90 -15.24
CA VAL A 113 5.77 -4.47 -13.90
C VAL A 113 6.41 -3.15 -13.53
N THR A 114 5.58 -2.22 -13.03
CA THR A 114 6.00 -1.05 -12.29
C THR A 114 5.54 -1.21 -10.85
N GLY A 115 6.45 -1.13 -9.90
CA GLY A 115 6.15 -1.13 -8.46
C GLY A 115 6.36 0.25 -7.86
N ILE A 116 5.37 0.77 -7.14
CA ILE A 116 5.51 2.04 -6.42
C ILE A 116 5.23 1.86 -4.93
N ASP A 117 5.97 2.58 -4.11
CA ASP A 117 5.77 2.61 -2.67
C ASP A 117 6.15 3.97 -2.09
N ALA A 118 5.50 4.38 -1.01
CA ALA A 118 5.82 5.59 -0.27
C ALA A 118 7.04 5.42 0.66
N GLY A 119 7.46 4.17 0.92
CA GLY A 119 8.63 3.80 1.72
C GLY A 119 9.88 3.66 0.86
N LYS A 120 10.81 4.60 0.99
CA LYS A 120 12.08 4.57 0.25
C LYS A 120 12.88 3.29 0.48
N GLU A 121 12.96 2.87 1.74
CA GLU A 121 13.70 1.68 2.18
C GLU A 121 13.13 0.40 1.56
N ALA A 122 11.81 0.30 1.45
CA ALA A 122 11.15 -0.84 0.80
C ALA A 122 11.51 -0.90 -0.70
N ILE A 123 11.49 0.23 -1.39
CA ILE A 123 11.89 0.34 -2.80
C ILE A 123 13.36 -0.02 -3.02
N GLU A 124 14.25 0.38 -2.11
CA GLU A 124 15.68 0.01 -2.20
C GLU A 124 15.88 -1.50 -2.06
N VAL A 125 15.17 -2.13 -1.12
CA VAL A 125 15.17 -3.59 -0.94
C VAL A 125 14.61 -4.29 -2.19
N ALA A 126 13.46 -3.83 -2.72
CA ALA A 126 12.85 -4.39 -3.92
C ALA A 126 13.78 -4.33 -5.15
N ARG A 127 14.42 -3.19 -5.37
CA ARG A 127 15.41 -3.02 -6.47
C ARG A 127 16.60 -3.97 -6.33
N THR A 128 17.16 -4.03 -5.12
CA THR A 128 18.33 -4.87 -4.84
C THR A 128 18.01 -6.33 -5.13
N HIS A 129 16.90 -6.84 -4.58
CA HIS A 129 16.53 -8.24 -4.76
C HIS A 129 16.18 -8.57 -6.22
N ALA A 130 15.47 -7.70 -6.93
CA ALA A 130 15.16 -7.89 -8.35
C ALA A 130 16.46 -7.97 -9.21
N GLN A 131 17.46 -7.12 -8.91
CA GLN A 131 18.76 -7.17 -9.56
C GLN A 131 19.50 -8.48 -9.28
N GLU A 132 19.52 -8.94 -8.04
CA GLU A 132 20.17 -10.21 -7.63
C GLU A 132 19.56 -11.42 -8.35
N VAL A 133 18.25 -11.42 -8.59
CA VAL A 133 17.53 -12.51 -9.27
C VAL A 133 17.35 -12.29 -10.79
N GLY A 134 17.90 -11.20 -11.34
CA GLY A 134 17.93 -10.90 -12.77
C GLY A 134 16.57 -10.54 -13.38
N LEU A 135 15.70 -9.85 -12.62
CA LEU A 135 14.41 -9.36 -13.09
C LEU A 135 14.47 -7.86 -13.42
N ASP A 136 13.83 -7.50 -14.53
CA ASP A 136 13.65 -6.11 -14.95
C ASP A 136 12.29 -5.59 -14.51
N ILE A 137 12.29 -4.85 -13.40
CA ILE A 137 11.10 -4.27 -12.78
C ILE A 137 11.38 -2.80 -12.47
N ASP A 138 10.46 -1.93 -12.88
CA ASP A 138 10.57 -0.49 -12.63
C ASP A 138 10.01 -0.14 -11.23
N TYR A 139 10.89 -0.04 -10.25
CA TYR A 139 10.52 0.36 -8.89
C TYR A 139 10.71 1.86 -8.69
N ARG A 140 9.68 2.55 -8.16
CA ARG A 140 9.70 4.01 -7.94
C ARG A 140 9.24 4.37 -6.54
N HIS A 141 10.03 5.21 -5.85
CA HIS A 141 9.63 5.81 -4.56
C HIS A 141 8.74 7.01 -4.83
N GLN A 142 7.43 6.78 -4.86
CA GLN A 142 6.42 7.82 -5.06
C GLN A 142 5.00 7.31 -4.72
N PRO A 143 4.08 8.19 -4.32
CA PRO A 143 2.67 7.86 -4.14
C PRO A 143 1.94 7.81 -5.49
N PRO A 144 0.76 7.15 -5.57
CA PRO A 144 0.00 7.04 -6.82
C PRO A 144 -0.51 8.38 -7.37
N GLU A 145 -0.70 9.39 -6.53
CA GLU A 145 -1.14 10.73 -6.91
C GLU A 145 -0.14 11.42 -7.85
N ASP A 146 1.14 11.17 -7.65
CA ASP A 146 2.21 11.74 -8.49
C ASP A 146 2.21 11.15 -9.92
N LEU A 147 1.74 9.90 -10.07
CA LEU A 147 1.54 9.27 -11.37
C LEU A 147 0.24 9.72 -12.04
N ALA A 148 -0.83 9.93 -11.27
CA ALA A 148 -2.17 10.19 -11.79
C ALA A 148 -2.28 11.51 -12.58
N GLY A 149 -1.33 12.43 -12.44
CA GLY A 149 -1.23 13.65 -13.26
C GLY A 149 -0.51 13.48 -14.60
N GLY A 150 0.08 12.30 -14.85
CA GLY A 150 0.86 11.99 -16.04
C GLY A 150 0.06 11.35 -17.17
N THR A 151 0.77 10.83 -18.17
CA THR A 151 0.20 10.14 -19.34
C THR A 151 0.30 8.62 -19.25
N GLU A 152 0.93 8.11 -18.19
CA GLU A 152 1.10 6.66 -18.01
C GLU A 152 -0.24 6.00 -17.65
N THR A 153 -0.53 4.89 -18.30
CA THR A 153 -1.68 4.04 -18.01
C THR A 153 -1.29 2.58 -18.00
N TYR A 154 -2.03 1.79 -17.26
CA TYR A 154 -1.75 0.38 -17.03
C TYR A 154 -2.96 -0.49 -17.38
N ASP A 155 -2.69 -1.73 -17.78
CA ASP A 155 -3.72 -2.74 -17.98
C ASP A 155 -4.32 -3.19 -16.67
N VAL A 156 -3.47 -3.25 -15.66
CA VAL A 156 -3.78 -3.75 -14.32
C VAL A 156 -3.21 -2.82 -13.27
N VAL A 157 -4.00 -2.53 -12.25
CA VAL A 157 -3.54 -1.86 -11.02
C VAL A 157 -3.80 -2.78 -9.84
N LEU A 158 -2.77 -3.05 -9.06
CA LEU A 158 -2.85 -3.82 -7.81
C LEU A 158 -2.74 -2.87 -6.62
N THR A 159 -3.49 -3.14 -5.55
CA THR A 159 -3.37 -2.48 -4.24
C THR A 159 -3.61 -3.53 -3.14
N MET A 160 -2.54 -4.25 -2.79
CA MET A 160 -2.64 -5.41 -1.91
C MET A 160 -2.24 -5.04 -0.48
N GLU A 161 -3.21 -5.15 0.47
CA GLU A 161 -3.02 -4.77 1.90
C GLU A 161 -2.61 -3.28 2.07
N VAL A 162 -3.14 -2.37 1.25
CA VAL A 162 -2.80 -0.94 1.28
C VAL A 162 -3.96 -0.08 1.77
N VAL A 163 -5.20 -0.42 1.39
CA VAL A 163 -6.37 0.46 1.58
C VAL A 163 -6.71 0.74 3.05
N GLU A 164 -6.28 -0.09 3.98
CA GLU A 164 -6.40 0.13 5.43
C GLU A 164 -5.35 1.08 6.01
N HIS A 165 -4.27 1.36 5.26
CA HIS A 165 -3.15 2.21 5.69
C HIS A 165 -3.22 3.63 5.15
N VAL A 166 -4.13 3.90 4.21
CA VAL A 166 -4.28 5.24 3.61
C VAL A 166 -5.16 6.15 4.46
N ALA A 167 -4.83 7.44 4.49
CA ALA A 167 -5.56 8.46 5.24
C ALA A 167 -6.87 8.85 4.52
N ASP A 168 -6.82 9.03 3.18
CA ASP A 168 -7.98 9.31 2.33
C ASP A 168 -8.15 8.21 1.27
N LEU A 169 -8.99 7.23 1.61
CA LEU A 169 -9.27 6.10 0.72
C LEU A 169 -9.98 6.53 -0.58
N GLY A 170 -10.82 7.56 -0.52
CA GLY A 170 -11.54 8.03 -1.70
C GLY A 170 -10.58 8.63 -2.74
N ALA A 171 -9.70 9.53 -2.30
CA ALA A 171 -8.68 10.14 -3.15
C ALA A 171 -7.68 9.09 -3.68
N PHE A 172 -7.25 8.17 -2.83
CA PHE A 172 -6.36 7.07 -3.21
C PHE A 172 -6.96 6.19 -4.32
N LEU A 173 -8.19 5.71 -4.13
CA LEU A 173 -8.85 4.87 -5.14
C LEU A 173 -9.13 5.64 -6.43
N ALA A 174 -9.42 6.94 -6.37
CA ALA A 174 -9.59 7.78 -7.55
C ALA A 174 -8.28 7.90 -8.33
N ALA A 175 -7.15 8.15 -7.67
CA ALA A 175 -5.83 8.16 -8.27
C ALA A 175 -5.50 6.80 -8.93
N ALA A 176 -5.66 5.69 -8.20
CA ALA A 176 -5.43 4.34 -8.70
C ALA A 176 -6.31 4.00 -9.92
N ALA A 177 -7.61 4.34 -9.88
CA ALA A 177 -8.53 4.11 -10.99
C ALA A 177 -8.21 5.00 -12.21
N GLY A 178 -7.67 6.21 -11.98
CA GLY A 178 -7.20 7.11 -13.03
C GLY A 178 -6.05 6.54 -13.85
N LEU A 179 -5.21 5.70 -13.24
CA LEU A 179 -4.08 5.03 -13.87
C LEU A 179 -4.46 3.81 -14.72
N LEU A 180 -5.71 3.31 -14.58
CA LEU A 180 -6.21 2.23 -15.43
C LEU A 180 -6.63 2.74 -16.80
N ARG A 181 -6.19 2.06 -17.86
CA ARG A 181 -6.75 2.24 -19.19
C ARG A 181 -8.22 1.80 -19.26
N PRO A 182 -8.99 2.21 -20.27
CA PRO A 182 -10.29 1.60 -20.55
C PRO A 182 -10.17 0.08 -20.63
N GLU A 183 -11.16 -0.66 -20.11
CA GLU A 183 -11.15 -2.13 -20.03
C GLU A 183 -10.03 -2.75 -19.16
N GLY A 184 -9.28 -1.94 -18.42
CA GLY A 184 -8.30 -2.43 -17.46
C GLY A 184 -8.96 -3.05 -16.23
N ALA A 185 -8.16 -3.73 -15.40
CA ALA A 185 -8.62 -4.39 -14.18
C ALA A 185 -7.88 -3.88 -12.93
N MET A 186 -8.60 -3.78 -11.84
CA MET A 186 -8.04 -3.51 -10.51
C MET A 186 -8.17 -4.76 -9.65
N VAL A 187 -7.09 -5.14 -8.98
CA VAL A 187 -7.12 -6.17 -7.94
C VAL A 187 -6.68 -5.54 -6.63
N LEU A 188 -7.45 -5.75 -5.59
CA LEU A 188 -7.11 -5.26 -4.26
C LEU A 188 -7.39 -6.31 -3.19
N SER A 189 -6.68 -6.22 -2.08
CA SER A 189 -6.95 -7.02 -0.89
C SER A 189 -6.95 -6.14 0.35
N THR A 190 -7.69 -6.57 1.35
CA THR A 190 -7.72 -5.91 2.67
C THR A 190 -8.42 -6.79 3.71
N LEU A 191 -8.39 -6.33 4.94
CA LEU A 191 -9.09 -6.96 6.06
C LEU A 191 -10.56 -6.48 6.12
N ASN A 192 -11.48 -7.43 6.33
CA ASN A 192 -12.88 -7.15 6.49
C ASN A 192 -13.20 -6.66 7.90
N ARG A 193 -14.08 -5.68 8.06
CA ARG A 193 -14.51 -5.17 9.37
C ARG A 193 -15.60 -6.04 9.99
N THR A 194 -15.21 -7.19 10.53
CA THR A 194 -16.05 -8.16 11.25
C THR A 194 -15.54 -8.39 12.68
N LEU A 195 -16.33 -9.01 13.54
CA LEU A 195 -15.87 -9.43 14.85
C LEU A 195 -14.85 -10.58 14.76
N LYS A 196 -14.98 -11.44 13.75
CA LYS A 196 -14.03 -12.53 13.47
C LYS A 196 -12.65 -11.97 13.08
N SER A 197 -12.61 -10.94 12.22
CA SER A 197 -11.35 -10.29 11.86
C SER A 197 -10.74 -9.55 13.05
N LEU A 198 -11.53 -8.91 13.90
CA LEU A 198 -11.04 -8.31 15.14
C LEU A 198 -10.34 -9.35 16.02
N ALA A 199 -10.97 -10.52 16.18
CA ALA A 199 -10.41 -11.60 17.01
C ALA A 199 -9.16 -12.23 16.38
N LEU A 200 -9.17 -12.53 15.08
CA LEU A 200 -8.11 -13.29 14.41
C LEU A 200 -6.99 -12.39 13.89
N ALA A 201 -7.30 -11.32 13.16
CA ALA A 201 -6.26 -10.45 12.59
C ALA A 201 -5.61 -9.58 13.67
N LYS A 202 -6.38 -9.03 14.59
CA LYS A 202 -5.83 -8.17 15.65
C LYS A 202 -5.34 -8.99 16.84
N VAL A 203 -6.20 -9.74 17.51
CA VAL A 203 -5.81 -10.46 18.73
C VAL A 203 -4.95 -11.67 18.39
N GLY A 204 -5.33 -12.47 17.37
CA GLY A 204 -4.59 -13.66 16.98
C GLY A 204 -3.20 -13.33 16.42
N ALA A 205 -3.13 -12.52 15.38
CA ALA A 205 -1.87 -12.23 14.69
C ALA A 205 -0.93 -11.34 15.52
N GLU A 206 -1.45 -10.31 16.20
CA GLU A 206 -0.61 -9.37 16.94
C GLU A 206 -0.18 -9.88 18.33
N TYR A 207 -1.05 -10.55 19.08
CA TYR A 207 -0.81 -10.89 20.49
C TYR A 207 -0.55 -12.37 20.73
N LEU A 208 -1.23 -13.27 20.03
CA LEU A 208 -1.06 -14.72 20.26
C LEU A 208 0.05 -15.31 19.39
N LEU A 209 -0.02 -15.10 18.08
CA LEU A 209 0.94 -15.65 17.13
C LEU A 209 2.16 -14.76 16.91
N ARG A 210 2.05 -13.47 17.26
CA ARG A 210 3.10 -12.47 17.10
C ARG A 210 3.67 -12.40 15.68
N TRP A 211 2.82 -12.66 14.69
CA TRP A 211 3.18 -12.55 13.27
C TRP A 211 3.47 -11.13 12.86
N VAL A 212 2.78 -10.16 13.48
CA VAL A 212 2.98 -8.73 13.24
C VAL A 212 3.05 -7.98 14.58
N PRO A 213 3.76 -6.82 14.65
CA PRO A 213 3.84 -6.02 15.87
C PRO A 213 2.48 -5.59 16.40
N PRO A 214 2.26 -5.50 17.72
CA PRO A 214 1.03 -4.96 18.30
C PRO A 214 0.74 -3.54 17.79
N GLY A 215 -0.53 -3.30 17.42
CA GLY A 215 -0.96 -2.00 16.87
C GLY A 215 -0.75 -1.84 15.36
N THR A 216 -0.33 -2.90 14.65
CA THR A 216 -0.23 -2.88 13.18
C THR A 216 -1.60 -2.65 12.52
N HIS A 217 -2.67 -3.20 13.11
CA HIS A 217 -4.00 -3.09 12.54
C HIS A 217 -4.95 -2.26 13.42
N ASP A 218 -5.44 -1.15 12.86
CA ASP A 218 -6.60 -0.45 13.42
C ASP A 218 -7.87 -1.01 12.77
N TRP A 219 -8.63 -1.81 13.52
CA TRP A 219 -9.88 -2.42 13.06
C TRP A 219 -10.90 -1.39 12.50
N ARG A 220 -10.85 -0.15 12.90
CA ARG A 220 -11.71 0.92 12.35
C ARG A 220 -11.39 1.24 10.89
N LYS A 221 -10.15 0.98 10.48
CA LYS A 221 -9.68 1.16 9.09
C LYS A 221 -10.02 -0.02 8.19
N PHE A 222 -10.42 -1.18 8.75
CA PHE A 222 -10.84 -2.35 7.97
C PHE A 222 -12.07 -2.02 7.14
N ARG A 223 -12.16 -2.59 5.94
CA ARG A 223 -13.21 -2.23 4.97
C ARG A 223 -14.10 -3.43 4.65
N ARG A 224 -15.42 -3.21 4.71
CA ARG A 224 -16.36 -4.22 4.23
C ARG A 224 -16.39 -4.24 2.70
N PRO A 225 -16.63 -5.40 2.05
CA PRO A 225 -16.75 -5.47 0.59
C PRO A 225 -17.79 -4.48 0.02
N SER A 226 -18.91 -4.28 0.73
CA SER A 226 -19.95 -3.33 0.33
C SER A 226 -19.51 -1.86 0.42
N GLU A 227 -18.58 -1.52 1.29
CA GLU A 227 -18.01 -0.17 1.40
C GLU A 227 -17.05 0.11 0.25
N LEU A 228 -16.18 -0.87 -0.08
CA LEU A 228 -15.32 -0.77 -1.26
C LEU A 228 -16.14 -0.67 -2.55
N GLY A 229 -17.18 -1.49 -2.70
CA GLY A 229 -18.05 -1.43 -3.88
C GLY A 229 -18.74 -0.07 -4.05
N ARG A 230 -19.07 0.62 -2.95
CA ARG A 230 -19.62 1.99 -3.02
C ARG A 230 -18.58 3.03 -3.45
N LEU A 231 -17.31 2.84 -3.12
CA LEU A 231 -16.22 3.72 -3.53
C LEU A 231 -15.76 3.45 -4.96
N LEU A 232 -15.73 2.18 -5.39
CA LEU A 232 -15.26 1.79 -6.72
C LEU A 232 -16.27 2.13 -7.84
N ARG A 233 -17.57 1.99 -7.57
CA ARG A 233 -18.63 2.20 -8.57
C ARG A 233 -18.63 3.58 -9.22
N PRO A 234 -18.50 4.72 -8.48
CA PRO A 234 -18.41 6.05 -9.08
C PRO A 234 -17.16 6.25 -9.96
N LEU A 235 -16.12 5.43 -9.74
CA LEU A 235 -14.87 5.44 -10.51
C LEU A 235 -14.94 4.57 -11.79
N GLY A 236 -16.14 4.05 -12.12
CA GLY A 236 -16.36 3.18 -13.27
C GLY A 236 -15.84 1.75 -13.06
N LEU A 237 -15.56 1.34 -11.82
CA LEU A 237 -15.09 0.01 -11.48
C LEU A 237 -16.25 -0.87 -10.98
N GLU A 238 -16.43 -2.03 -11.59
CA GLU A 238 -17.42 -3.03 -11.21
C GLU A 238 -16.72 -4.26 -10.63
N ILE A 239 -17.16 -4.68 -9.44
CA ILE A 239 -16.61 -5.88 -8.79
C ILE A 239 -17.20 -7.12 -9.47
N ASP A 240 -16.33 -7.95 -10.01
CA ASP A 240 -16.70 -9.21 -10.68
C ASP A 240 -16.45 -10.42 -9.79
N ALA A 241 -15.44 -10.37 -8.94
CA ALA A 241 -15.11 -11.48 -8.06
C ALA A 241 -14.66 -11.02 -6.68
N LEU A 242 -15.01 -11.84 -5.69
CA LEU A 242 -14.61 -11.74 -4.29
C LEU A 242 -14.18 -13.12 -3.82
N LYS A 243 -13.03 -13.20 -3.14
CA LYS A 243 -12.55 -14.42 -2.47
C LYS A 243 -11.87 -14.08 -1.17
N GLY A 244 -12.09 -14.87 -0.14
CA GLY A 244 -11.32 -14.84 1.09
C GLY A 244 -9.96 -15.49 0.90
N VAL A 245 -8.99 -15.06 1.70
CA VAL A 245 -7.70 -15.74 1.88
C VAL A 245 -7.66 -16.23 3.32
N VAL A 246 -7.81 -17.55 3.50
CA VAL A 246 -8.05 -18.17 4.80
C VAL A 246 -6.86 -19.00 5.22
N TYR A 247 -6.42 -18.78 6.47
CA TYR A 247 -5.36 -19.58 7.07
C TYR A 247 -5.88 -20.94 7.55
N ARG A 248 -5.12 -21.98 7.22
CA ARG A 248 -5.35 -23.38 7.61
C ARG A 248 -4.33 -23.80 8.67
N PRO A 249 -4.68 -23.79 9.96
CA PRO A 249 -3.72 -24.06 11.03
C PRO A 249 -3.11 -25.47 11.02
N LEU A 250 -3.84 -26.46 10.45
CA LEU A 250 -3.36 -27.85 10.41
C LEU A 250 -2.21 -28.04 9.40
N ASP A 251 -2.22 -27.28 8.32
CA ASP A 251 -1.27 -27.40 7.22
C ASP A 251 -0.29 -26.21 7.18
N ASP A 252 -0.42 -25.25 8.11
CA ASP A 252 0.31 -23.96 8.11
C ASP A 252 0.30 -23.29 6.73
N SER A 253 -0.87 -23.26 6.08
CA SER A 253 -1.04 -22.80 4.71
C SER A 253 -2.20 -21.80 4.57
N TRP A 254 -2.23 -21.11 3.44
CA TRP A 254 -3.30 -20.17 3.10
C TRP A 254 -3.98 -20.62 1.81
N GLU A 255 -5.30 -20.54 1.77
CA GLU A 255 -6.10 -20.92 0.60
C GLU A 255 -7.15 -19.88 0.24
N LEU A 256 -7.58 -19.90 -1.01
CA LEU A 256 -8.74 -19.14 -1.48
C LEU A 256 -10.02 -19.82 -1.04
N ALA A 257 -10.96 -19.07 -0.46
CA ALA A 257 -12.23 -19.58 0.04
C ALA A 257 -13.36 -18.57 -0.22
N ASP A 258 -14.61 -19.01 -0.03
CA ASP A 258 -15.78 -18.12 -0.07
C ASP A 258 -16.02 -17.38 1.24
N ASP A 259 -15.27 -17.72 2.30
CA ASP A 259 -15.29 -17.03 3.60
C ASP A 259 -14.54 -15.69 3.50
N LEU A 260 -15.28 -14.59 3.49
CA LEU A 260 -14.76 -13.23 3.41
C LEU A 260 -14.57 -12.58 4.78
N ASP A 261 -14.75 -13.31 5.87
CA ASP A 261 -14.88 -12.70 7.20
C ASP A 261 -13.61 -12.04 7.73
N VAL A 262 -12.41 -12.42 7.28
CA VAL A 262 -11.15 -11.88 7.79
C VAL A 262 -10.39 -11.12 6.73
N ASN A 263 -9.80 -11.82 5.79
CA ASN A 263 -9.03 -11.25 4.70
C ASN A 263 -9.73 -11.58 3.38
N TYR A 264 -9.81 -10.64 2.47
CA TYR A 264 -10.44 -10.88 1.18
C TYR A 264 -9.77 -10.12 0.04
N MET A 265 -9.90 -10.68 -1.15
CA MET A 265 -9.46 -10.12 -2.41
C MET A 265 -10.66 -9.73 -3.27
N VAL A 266 -10.49 -8.66 -4.04
CA VAL A 266 -11.47 -8.13 -5.00
C VAL A 266 -10.82 -8.09 -6.36
N PHE A 267 -11.54 -8.57 -7.37
CA PHE A 267 -11.25 -8.30 -8.76
C PHE A 267 -12.35 -7.38 -9.32
N ALA A 268 -11.94 -6.23 -9.84
CA ALA A 268 -12.87 -5.25 -10.41
C ALA A 268 -12.45 -4.85 -11.82
N ARG A 269 -13.42 -4.74 -12.74
CA ARG A 269 -13.20 -4.29 -14.12
C ARG A 269 -13.52 -2.82 -14.28
N LYS A 270 -12.71 -2.10 -15.06
CA LYS A 270 -13.05 -0.75 -15.51
C LYS A 270 -14.01 -0.83 -16.70
N LYS A 271 -15.21 -0.26 -16.54
CA LYS A 271 -16.18 -0.19 -17.63
C LYS A 271 -15.62 0.66 -18.76
N THR A 272 -15.87 0.24 -19.99
CA THR A 272 -15.73 1.11 -21.17
C THR A 272 -16.66 2.30 -20.96
N GLY A 273 -16.15 3.52 -21.02
CA GLY A 273 -16.96 4.72 -20.81
C GLY A 273 -18.13 4.72 -21.78
N SER A 274 -19.32 4.91 -21.26
CA SER A 274 -20.51 5.23 -22.04
C SER A 274 -20.47 6.69 -22.49
#